data_3b285608142a547744d65fe9fdf9861f
#
_entry.id   3b285608142a547744d65fe9fdf9861f
#
_cell.length_a   1.000
_cell.length_b   1.000
_cell.length_c   1.000
_cell.angle_alpha   90.00
_cell.angle_beta   90.00
_cell.angle_gamma   90.00
#
_symmetry.space_group_name_H-M   'P 1'
#
loop_
_entity.id
_entity.type
_entity.pdbx_description
1 polymer ?
#
loop_
_entity_poly.entity_id
_entity_poly.type
_entity_poly.pdbx_seq_one_letter_code
_entity_poly.pdbx_strand_id
1 'polypeptide(L)'
;SLIGSILTKRYRNDADLDINVLFDVPEEKREEERLRLSKKYLSSKNPDNIQGKLIPGTRHPVNYYFITDEETYDDQNKKADAVFDIKGQSFVKRPEDFEFNPNLYMRDFQRQVDKIDILKGELKRDIIDYDELIELKPGEIKDLERRTRNKLGEIEKNIQDLTDIGDKVDTERRAAFDNDMTPDEIKTYSIKNRLPANVVYKMLEKYHYLKLLKKCKKILDDGEVTDDEIDSLKYVDDAQSEARVVGEALNKDSTLVFAFGRFNPPTIGHAKLMSKVITEARSNRANHVVYASASTDSRKNPLDVNTK
;
A
#
# COMPACT_ATOMS: atom_id res chain seq x y z
N SER A 1 12.94 -10.56 21.84
CA SER A 1 13.44 -10.91 20.51
C SER A 1 13.09 -9.83 19.48
N LEU A 2 13.91 -9.69 18.45
CA LEU A 2 13.61 -8.94 17.23
C LEU A 2 13.05 -9.93 16.20
N ILE A 3 11.96 -9.54 15.54
CA ILE A 3 11.30 -10.32 14.49
C ILE A 3 11.04 -9.42 13.27
N GLY A 4 10.40 -9.93 12.24
CA GLY A 4 9.92 -9.16 11.10
C GLY A 4 10.85 -9.12 9.90
N SER A 5 10.45 -8.33 8.90
CA SER A 5 11.12 -8.28 7.59
C SER A 5 12.54 -7.75 7.63
N ILE A 6 12.87 -6.94 8.64
CA ILE A 6 14.22 -6.36 8.84
C ILE A 6 15.32 -7.44 8.94
N LEU A 7 14.98 -8.63 9.43
CA LEU A 7 15.89 -9.76 9.55
C LEU A 7 16.03 -10.60 8.28
N THR A 8 15.30 -10.26 7.21
CA THR A 8 15.23 -11.05 5.98
C THR A 8 15.84 -10.30 4.79
N LYS A 9 16.11 -10.97 3.68
CA LYS A 9 16.55 -10.34 2.42
C LYS A 9 15.48 -9.43 1.78
N ARG A 10 14.27 -9.38 2.36
CA ARG A 10 13.12 -8.60 1.86
C ARG A 10 12.95 -7.25 2.56
N TYR A 11 13.85 -6.89 3.47
CA TYR A 11 13.75 -5.63 4.18
C TYR A 11 13.90 -4.42 3.23
N ARG A 12 13.24 -3.34 3.60
CA ARG A 12 13.34 -2.03 2.93
C ARG A 12 14.11 -1.07 3.83
N ASN A 13 14.61 0.02 3.25
CA ASN A 13 15.35 1.06 3.97
C ASN A 13 14.52 1.78 5.05
N ASP A 14 13.22 1.57 5.06
CA ASP A 14 12.22 2.11 5.99
C ASP A 14 11.47 0.99 6.73
N ALA A 15 11.94 -0.26 6.67
CA ALA A 15 11.32 -1.37 7.38
C ALA A 15 11.32 -1.12 8.90
N ASP A 16 10.21 -1.41 9.53
CA ASP A 16 10.08 -1.34 10.99
C ASP A 16 10.85 -2.45 11.69
N LEU A 17 11.27 -2.18 12.92
CA LEU A 17 11.82 -3.15 13.84
C LEU A 17 10.73 -3.59 14.80
N ASP A 18 10.27 -4.82 14.65
CA ASP A 18 9.28 -5.43 15.53
C ASP A 18 9.98 -6.15 16.68
N ILE A 19 9.80 -5.65 17.91
CA ILE A 19 10.46 -6.16 19.10
C ILE A 19 9.46 -6.77 20.06
N ASN A 20 9.51 -8.09 20.22
CA ASN A 20 8.79 -8.80 21.27
C ASN A 20 9.57 -8.70 22.59
N VAL A 21 8.92 -8.17 23.60
CA VAL A 21 9.47 -8.03 24.96
C VAL A 21 8.68 -8.93 25.89
N LEU A 22 9.30 -10.00 26.33
CA LEU A 22 8.73 -10.89 27.35
C LEU A 22 9.03 -10.35 28.74
N PHE A 23 7.99 -10.25 29.58
CA PHE A 23 8.09 -9.87 30.98
C PHE A 23 7.81 -11.07 31.84
N ASP A 24 8.67 -11.32 32.82
CA ASP A 24 8.45 -12.31 33.88
C ASP A 24 7.50 -11.72 34.94
N VAL A 25 6.23 -12.02 34.79
CA VAL A 25 5.17 -11.50 35.65
C VAL A 25 4.29 -12.67 36.14
N PRO A 26 3.94 -12.72 37.45
CA PRO A 26 3.01 -13.70 37.97
C PRO A 26 1.69 -13.73 37.20
N GLU A 27 1.14 -14.92 37.00
CA GLU A 27 -0.02 -15.15 36.13
C GLU A 27 -1.21 -14.24 36.48
N GLU A 28 -1.49 -14.07 37.75
CA GLU A 28 -2.58 -13.23 38.24
C GLU A 28 -2.42 -11.73 37.93
N LYS A 29 -1.22 -11.29 37.57
CA LYS A 29 -0.92 -9.87 37.26
C LYS A 29 -0.62 -9.61 35.77
N ARG A 30 -0.59 -10.65 34.95
CA ARG A 30 -0.16 -10.55 33.54
C ARG A 30 -0.94 -9.51 32.75
N GLU A 31 -2.26 -9.58 32.80
CA GLU A 31 -3.12 -8.67 32.03
C GLU A 31 -3.05 -7.23 32.55
N GLU A 32 -3.08 -7.03 33.88
CA GLU A 32 -2.93 -5.72 34.49
C GLU A 32 -1.61 -5.05 34.08
N GLU A 33 -0.52 -5.80 34.20
CA GLU A 33 0.82 -5.28 33.86
C GLU A 33 0.99 -5.00 32.38
N ARG A 34 0.47 -5.90 31.51
CA ARG A 34 0.44 -5.67 30.06
C ARG A 34 -0.30 -4.38 29.70
N LEU A 35 -1.47 -4.16 30.27
CA LEU A 35 -2.26 -2.95 30.03
C LEU A 35 -1.56 -1.71 30.56
N ARG A 36 -0.96 -1.78 31.76
CA ARG A 36 -0.20 -0.68 32.38
C ARG A 36 0.99 -0.24 31.49
N LEU A 37 1.77 -1.22 31.04
CA LEU A 37 2.95 -0.95 30.17
C LEU A 37 2.53 -0.43 28.81
N SER A 38 1.50 -1.02 28.20
CA SER A 38 0.96 -0.57 26.91
C SER A 38 0.45 0.87 26.99
N LYS A 39 -0.32 1.20 28.04
CA LYS A 39 -0.81 2.57 28.27
C LYS A 39 0.32 3.56 28.46
N LYS A 40 1.39 3.17 29.17
CA LYS A 40 2.53 4.05 29.45
C LYS A 40 3.42 4.24 28.22
N TYR A 41 3.77 3.18 27.52
CA TYR A 41 4.85 3.20 26.53
C TYR A 41 4.37 3.10 25.07
N LEU A 42 3.17 2.58 24.82
CA LEU A 42 2.67 2.40 23.44
C LEU A 42 1.57 3.39 23.05
N SER A 43 0.99 4.11 24.00
CA SER A 43 -0.06 5.09 23.71
C SER A 43 0.52 6.38 23.16
N SER A 44 0.06 6.82 21.99
CA SER A 44 0.44 8.09 21.38
C SER A 44 0.09 9.34 22.21
N LYS A 45 -0.83 9.17 23.18
CA LYS A 45 -1.24 10.25 24.11
C LYS A 45 -0.27 10.44 25.29
N ASN A 46 0.70 9.52 25.48
CA ASN A 46 1.63 9.57 26.58
C ASN A 46 2.98 10.16 26.10
N PRO A 47 3.57 11.13 26.81
CA PRO A 47 4.88 11.68 26.46
C PRO A 47 6.01 10.63 26.51
N ASP A 48 5.86 9.57 27.33
CA ASP A 48 6.81 8.47 27.43
C ASP A 48 6.66 7.43 26.29
N ASN A 49 5.77 7.67 25.33
CA ASN A 49 5.54 6.77 24.21
C ASN A 49 6.84 6.48 23.44
N ILE A 50 7.13 5.19 23.24
CA ILE A 50 8.28 4.69 22.47
C ILE A 50 7.88 4.05 21.16
N GLN A 51 6.59 3.83 20.92
CA GLN A 51 6.08 3.14 19.73
C GLN A 51 6.26 4.00 18.48
N GLY A 52 6.77 3.39 17.43
CA GLY A 52 6.96 4.03 16.13
C GLY A 52 8.04 5.11 16.08
N LYS A 53 8.85 5.27 17.14
CA LYS A 53 9.99 6.20 17.12
C LYS A 53 11.12 5.66 16.24
N LEU A 54 11.72 6.56 15.46
CA LEU A 54 12.83 6.20 14.60
C LEU A 54 14.11 5.93 15.41
N ILE A 55 14.87 4.95 14.99
CA ILE A 55 16.24 4.77 15.47
C ILE A 55 17.06 5.98 14.99
N PRO A 56 17.79 6.67 15.88
CA PRO A 56 18.58 7.84 15.50
C PRO A 56 19.52 7.56 14.31
N GLY A 57 19.47 8.44 13.30
CA GLY A 57 20.27 8.31 12.08
C GLY A 57 19.74 7.32 11.04
N THR A 58 18.55 6.75 11.26
CA THR A 58 17.90 5.81 10.34
C THR A 58 16.48 6.24 9.98
N ARG A 59 15.85 5.47 9.06
CA ARG A 59 14.42 5.60 8.72
C ARG A 59 13.58 4.46 9.32
N HIS A 60 14.15 3.68 10.23
CA HIS A 60 13.53 2.50 10.82
C HIS A 60 12.75 2.86 12.08
N PRO A 61 11.42 2.81 12.07
CA PRO A 61 10.62 2.92 13.28
C PRO A 61 10.71 1.63 14.09
N VAL A 62 10.59 1.75 15.41
CA VAL A 62 10.59 0.61 16.31
C VAL A 62 9.20 0.38 16.86
N ASN A 63 8.70 -0.84 16.70
CA ASN A 63 7.44 -1.31 17.28
C ASN A 63 7.71 -2.29 18.40
N TYR A 64 7.11 -2.07 19.56
CA TYR A 64 7.26 -2.94 20.73
C TYR A 64 5.96 -3.70 20.97
N TYR A 65 6.09 -4.99 21.25
CA TYR A 65 5.00 -5.88 21.66
C TYR A 65 5.29 -6.42 23.03
N PHE A 66 4.47 -6.03 24.01
CA PHE A 66 4.61 -6.46 25.40
C PHE A 66 3.87 -7.77 25.61
N ILE A 67 4.60 -8.81 25.96
CA ILE A 67 4.12 -10.17 26.14
C ILE A 67 4.45 -10.59 27.57
N THR A 68 3.48 -11.16 28.27
CA THR A 68 3.58 -11.51 29.68
C THR A 68 3.51 -13.02 29.94
N ASP A 69 3.45 -13.83 28.87
CA ASP A 69 3.46 -15.27 28.95
C ASP A 69 4.36 -15.89 27.87
N GLU A 70 5.03 -16.98 28.24
CA GLU A 70 5.97 -17.67 27.37
C GLU A 70 5.28 -18.35 26.17
N GLU A 71 4.06 -18.84 26.33
CA GLU A 71 3.34 -19.54 25.27
C GLU A 71 3.06 -18.59 24.10
N THR A 72 2.51 -17.40 24.38
CA THR A 72 2.30 -16.36 23.37
C THR A 72 3.60 -15.89 22.74
N TYR A 73 4.65 -15.73 23.56
CA TYR A 73 5.97 -15.32 23.05
C TYR A 73 6.57 -16.35 22.09
N ASP A 74 6.52 -17.61 22.45
CA ASP A 74 7.02 -18.72 21.64
C ASP A 74 6.19 -18.90 20.37
N ASP A 75 4.87 -18.76 20.46
CA ASP A 75 3.98 -18.86 19.31
C ASP A 75 4.25 -17.75 18.28
N GLN A 76 4.43 -16.51 18.73
CA GLN A 76 4.80 -15.40 17.85
C GLN A 76 6.17 -15.62 17.21
N ASN A 77 7.16 -16.10 17.95
CA ASN A 77 8.48 -16.41 17.43
C ASN A 77 8.46 -17.57 16.42
N LYS A 78 7.65 -18.61 16.66
CA LYS A 78 7.46 -19.72 15.71
C LYS A 78 6.87 -19.24 14.38
N LYS A 79 5.91 -18.33 14.42
CA LYS A 79 5.24 -17.76 13.24
C LYS A 79 6.11 -16.78 12.45
N ALA A 80 7.12 -16.19 13.07
CA ALA A 80 8.01 -15.24 12.42
C ALA A 80 8.95 -15.91 11.40
N ASP A 81 9.28 -15.19 10.31
CA ASP A 81 10.21 -15.65 9.27
C ASP A 81 11.64 -15.79 9.81
N ALA A 82 12.03 -14.93 10.73
CA ALA A 82 13.31 -14.94 11.41
C ALA A 82 13.16 -14.37 12.82
N VAL A 83 13.98 -14.82 13.74
CA VAL A 83 14.01 -14.38 15.13
C VAL A 83 15.45 -14.15 15.57
N PHE A 84 15.74 -12.95 16.06
CA PHE A 84 17.04 -12.60 16.63
C PHE A 84 16.89 -12.29 18.12
N ASP A 85 17.63 -13.00 18.97
CA ASP A 85 17.69 -12.69 20.40
C ASP A 85 18.61 -11.49 20.62
N ILE A 86 18.03 -10.35 21.02
CA ILE A 86 18.76 -9.11 21.26
C ILE A 86 19.71 -9.27 22.46
N LYS A 87 19.29 -9.99 23.50
CA LYS A 87 20.11 -10.21 24.72
C LYS A 87 21.26 -11.13 24.44
N GLY A 88 21.03 -12.27 23.80
CA GLY A 88 22.03 -13.24 23.41
C GLY A 88 22.84 -12.88 22.17
N GLN A 89 22.46 -11.79 21.45
CA GLN A 89 23.09 -11.32 20.22
C GLN A 89 23.24 -12.42 19.15
N SER A 90 22.25 -13.28 19.03
CA SER A 90 22.28 -14.42 18.12
C SER A 90 20.91 -14.71 17.49
N PHE A 91 20.94 -15.33 16.31
CA PHE A 91 19.72 -15.84 15.70
C PHE A 91 19.22 -17.08 16.44
N VAL A 92 18.00 -17.02 16.94
CA VAL A 92 17.21 -18.17 17.40
C VAL A 92 16.64 -18.92 16.18
N LYS A 93 16.16 -18.16 15.20
CA LYS A 93 15.66 -18.68 13.93
C LYS A 93 16.25 -17.84 12.80
N ARG A 94 17.09 -18.44 11.95
CA ARG A 94 17.62 -17.76 10.78
C ARG A 94 16.57 -17.66 9.69
N PRO A 95 16.59 -16.56 8.89
CA PRO A 95 15.72 -16.50 7.73
C PRO A 95 16.07 -17.61 6.74
N GLU A 96 15.04 -18.24 6.17
CA GLU A 96 15.26 -19.19 5.08
C GLU A 96 15.77 -18.48 3.83
N ASP A 97 16.69 -19.13 3.12
CA ASP A 97 17.09 -18.74 1.78
C ASP A 97 15.93 -19.08 0.82
N PHE A 98 15.12 -18.07 0.53
CA PHE A 98 13.98 -18.21 -0.36
C PHE A 98 14.16 -17.30 -1.58
N GLU A 99 14.14 -17.91 -2.74
CA GLU A 99 14.07 -17.15 -3.99
C GLU A 99 12.63 -16.69 -4.20
N PHE A 100 12.40 -15.37 -4.10
CA PHE A 100 11.09 -14.78 -4.30
C PHE A 100 10.70 -14.88 -5.78
N ASN A 101 9.65 -15.64 -6.08
CA ASN A 101 9.07 -15.72 -7.41
C ASN A 101 7.87 -14.75 -7.53
N PRO A 102 8.04 -13.56 -8.11
CA PRO A 102 6.96 -12.58 -8.23
C PRO A 102 5.78 -13.09 -9.06
N ASN A 103 6.00 -14.00 -10.01
CA ASN A 103 4.95 -14.51 -10.89
C ASN A 103 3.83 -15.23 -10.13
N LEU A 104 4.10 -15.75 -8.93
CA LEU A 104 3.09 -16.37 -8.06
C LEU A 104 2.02 -15.38 -7.57
N TYR A 105 2.34 -14.08 -7.54
CA TYR A 105 1.52 -13.05 -6.90
C TYR A 105 1.01 -12.00 -7.88
N MET A 106 1.72 -11.78 -8.99
CA MET A 106 1.45 -10.65 -9.88
C MET A 106 0.06 -10.64 -10.46
N ARG A 107 -0.48 -11.82 -10.84
CA ARG A 107 -1.83 -11.90 -11.39
C ARG A 107 -2.89 -11.44 -10.39
N ASP A 108 -2.76 -11.85 -9.13
CA ASP A 108 -3.72 -11.50 -8.09
C ASP A 108 -3.56 -10.04 -7.64
N PHE A 109 -2.32 -9.57 -7.55
CA PHE A 109 -2.03 -8.15 -7.30
C PHE A 109 -2.61 -7.26 -8.41
N GLN A 110 -2.33 -7.55 -9.68
CA GLN A 110 -2.82 -6.77 -10.81
C GLN A 110 -4.35 -6.74 -10.85
N ARG A 111 -5.00 -7.88 -10.58
CA ARG A 111 -6.46 -7.93 -10.51
C ARG A 111 -7.04 -6.98 -9.45
N GLN A 112 -6.39 -6.87 -8.28
CA GLN A 112 -6.83 -5.92 -7.25
C GLN A 112 -6.57 -4.47 -7.68
N VAL A 113 -5.38 -4.19 -8.20
CA VAL A 113 -4.99 -2.87 -8.71
C VAL A 113 -5.97 -2.38 -9.79
N ASP A 114 -6.27 -3.22 -10.80
CA ASP A 114 -7.18 -2.84 -11.88
C ASP A 114 -8.58 -2.46 -11.36
N LYS A 115 -9.11 -3.21 -10.39
CA LYS A 115 -10.40 -2.89 -9.76
C LYS A 115 -10.37 -1.56 -9.02
N ILE A 116 -9.33 -1.34 -8.21
CA ILE A 116 -9.17 -0.11 -7.44
C ILE A 116 -9.00 1.08 -8.37
N ASP A 117 -8.17 0.96 -9.41
CA ASP A 117 -7.91 2.05 -10.36
C ASP A 117 -9.16 2.44 -11.17
N ILE A 118 -10.00 1.47 -11.55
CA ILE A 118 -11.28 1.74 -12.22
C ILE A 118 -12.18 2.55 -11.28
N LEU A 119 -12.43 2.07 -10.07
CA LEU A 119 -13.31 2.75 -9.10
C LEU A 119 -12.75 4.11 -8.67
N LYS A 120 -11.44 4.22 -8.48
CA LYS A 120 -10.77 5.50 -8.22
C LYS A 120 -10.97 6.49 -9.37
N GLY A 121 -10.88 6.02 -10.62
CA GLY A 121 -11.12 6.85 -11.80
C GLY A 121 -12.58 7.30 -11.92
N GLU A 122 -13.53 6.45 -11.56
CA GLU A 122 -14.95 6.79 -11.48
C GLU A 122 -15.20 7.81 -10.38
N LEU A 123 -14.72 7.55 -9.17
CA LEU A 123 -14.82 8.44 -8.02
C LEU A 123 -14.27 9.85 -8.33
N LYS A 124 -13.10 9.94 -8.96
CA LYS A 124 -12.50 11.24 -9.33
C LYS A 124 -13.39 12.01 -10.32
N ARG A 125 -13.98 11.34 -11.32
CA ARG A 125 -14.89 11.98 -12.25
C ARG A 125 -16.16 12.46 -11.56
N ASP A 126 -16.74 11.62 -10.71
CA ASP A 126 -17.97 11.96 -9.99
C ASP A 126 -17.77 13.14 -9.04
N ILE A 127 -16.59 13.25 -8.41
CA ILE A 127 -16.24 14.41 -7.58
C ILE A 127 -16.13 15.68 -8.42
N ILE A 128 -15.50 15.63 -9.59
CA ILE A 128 -15.41 16.80 -10.50
C ILE A 128 -16.81 17.23 -10.93
N ASP A 129 -17.65 16.29 -11.38
CA ASP A 129 -19.01 16.56 -11.78
C ASP A 129 -19.86 17.14 -10.63
N TYR A 130 -19.66 16.65 -9.41
CA TYR A 130 -20.31 17.15 -8.20
C TYR A 130 -19.91 18.59 -7.89
N ASP A 131 -18.62 18.90 -7.94
CA ASP A 131 -18.09 20.25 -7.73
C ASP A 131 -18.71 21.24 -8.72
N GLU A 132 -18.77 20.88 -10.02
CA GLU A 132 -19.41 21.71 -11.03
C GLU A 132 -20.89 21.97 -10.72
N LEU A 133 -21.61 20.96 -10.17
CA LEU A 133 -23.03 21.10 -9.83
C LEU A 133 -23.26 22.01 -8.62
N ILE A 134 -22.42 21.94 -7.58
CA ILE A 134 -22.59 22.76 -6.37
C ILE A 134 -22.21 24.24 -6.59
N GLU A 135 -21.40 24.56 -7.61
CA GLU A 135 -21.06 25.93 -7.98
C GLU A 135 -22.20 26.65 -8.73
N LEU A 136 -23.16 25.91 -9.30
CA LEU A 136 -24.27 26.47 -10.06
C LEU A 136 -25.33 27.11 -9.17
N LYS A 137 -25.93 28.22 -9.63
CA LYS A 137 -27.04 28.86 -8.93
C LYS A 137 -28.35 28.15 -9.20
N PRO A 138 -29.30 28.22 -8.25
CA PRO A 138 -30.65 27.71 -8.48
C PRO A 138 -31.27 28.34 -9.75
N GLY A 139 -31.75 27.49 -10.67
CA GLY A 139 -32.35 27.90 -11.92
C GLY A 139 -31.42 27.97 -13.14
N GLU A 140 -30.09 27.84 -12.97
CA GLU A 140 -29.14 27.77 -14.10
C GLU A 140 -29.32 26.51 -14.92
N ILE A 141 -29.64 25.40 -14.25
CA ILE A 141 -30.01 24.15 -14.93
C ILE A 141 -31.32 23.60 -14.34
N LYS A 142 -32.04 22.85 -15.19
CA LYS A 142 -33.25 22.16 -14.75
C LYS A 142 -32.86 21.00 -13.79
N ASP A 143 -33.64 20.87 -12.72
CA ASP A 143 -33.48 19.77 -11.74
C ASP A 143 -32.13 19.74 -11.04
N LEU A 144 -31.49 20.89 -10.80
CA LEU A 144 -30.16 20.99 -10.19
C LEU A 144 -30.04 20.16 -8.89
N GLU A 145 -30.97 20.35 -7.95
CA GLU A 145 -30.95 19.62 -6.66
C GLU A 145 -31.00 18.08 -6.85
N ARG A 146 -31.81 17.61 -7.80
CA ARG A 146 -31.90 16.18 -8.09
C ARG A 146 -30.58 15.65 -8.67
N ARG A 147 -29.95 16.42 -9.58
CA ARG A 147 -28.67 16.03 -10.19
C ARG A 147 -27.56 15.99 -9.17
N THR A 148 -27.47 17.00 -8.31
CA THR A 148 -26.48 17.05 -7.23
C THR A 148 -26.65 15.86 -6.27
N ARG A 149 -27.90 15.57 -5.85
CA ARG A 149 -28.18 14.41 -4.99
C ARG A 149 -27.82 13.08 -5.66
N ASN A 150 -28.13 12.91 -6.95
CA ASN A 150 -27.77 11.69 -7.67
C ASN A 150 -26.24 11.52 -7.74
N LYS A 151 -25.51 12.62 -8.02
CA LYS A 151 -24.06 12.58 -8.11
C LYS A 151 -23.41 12.26 -6.75
N LEU A 152 -23.94 12.82 -5.65
CA LEU A 152 -23.52 12.44 -4.30
C LEU A 152 -23.74 10.94 -4.04
N GLY A 153 -24.88 10.38 -4.44
CA GLY A 153 -25.13 8.95 -4.33
C GLY A 153 -24.18 8.07 -5.16
N GLU A 154 -23.70 8.55 -6.32
CA GLU A 154 -22.66 7.86 -7.10
C GLU A 154 -21.30 7.89 -6.38
N ILE A 155 -20.92 9.02 -5.77
CA ILE A 155 -19.72 9.16 -4.93
C ILE A 155 -19.79 8.21 -3.74
N GLU A 156 -20.90 8.22 -2.99
CA GLU A 156 -21.10 7.32 -1.83
C GLU A 156 -20.98 5.84 -2.23
N LYS A 157 -21.55 5.48 -3.37
CA LYS A 157 -21.45 4.12 -3.91
C LYS A 157 -20.00 3.75 -4.23
N ASN A 158 -19.25 4.62 -4.90
CA ASN A 158 -17.85 4.35 -5.22
C ASN A 158 -16.98 4.23 -3.96
N ILE A 159 -17.26 5.05 -2.93
CA ILE A 159 -16.60 4.94 -1.62
C ILE A 159 -16.92 3.58 -0.97
N GLN A 160 -18.18 3.12 -1.02
CA GLN A 160 -18.58 1.82 -0.51
C GLN A 160 -17.88 0.68 -1.26
N ASP A 161 -17.89 0.70 -2.58
CA ASP A 161 -17.26 -0.34 -3.41
C ASP A 161 -15.73 -0.43 -3.15
N LEU A 162 -15.05 0.70 -2.94
CA LEU A 162 -13.65 0.75 -2.55
C LEU A 162 -13.43 0.20 -1.12
N THR A 163 -14.33 0.53 -0.19
CA THR A 163 -14.28 0.01 1.19
C THR A 163 -14.44 -1.51 1.21
N ASP A 164 -15.39 -2.05 0.43
CA ASP A 164 -15.63 -3.49 0.32
C ASP A 164 -14.40 -4.23 -0.21
N ILE A 165 -13.66 -3.65 -1.15
CA ILE A 165 -12.38 -4.21 -1.60
C ILE A 165 -11.37 -4.23 -0.45
N GLY A 166 -11.26 -3.15 0.31
CA GLY A 166 -10.36 -3.04 1.46
C GLY A 166 -10.67 -4.08 2.54
N ASP A 167 -11.93 -4.20 2.91
CA ASP A 167 -12.39 -5.16 3.92
C ASP A 167 -12.19 -6.61 3.47
N LYS A 168 -12.42 -6.89 2.20
CA LYS A 168 -12.15 -8.21 1.62
C LYS A 168 -10.67 -8.57 1.69
N VAL A 169 -9.79 -7.67 1.26
CA VAL A 169 -8.34 -7.88 1.27
C VAL A 169 -7.83 -8.08 2.71
N ASP A 170 -8.33 -7.32 3.67
CA ASP A 170 -7.97 -7.46 5.09
C ASP A 170 -8.48 -8.78 5.68
N THR A 171 -9.71 -9.18 5.35
CA THR A 171 -10.31 -10.45 5.78
C THR A 171 -9.55 -11.65 5.23
N GLU A 172 -9.22 -11.65 3.93
CA GLU A 172 -8.42 -12.71 3.30
C GLU A 172 -7.04 -12.84 3.94
N ARG A 173 -6.42 -11.71 4.28
CA ARG A 173 -5.13 -11.69 4.99
C ARG A 173 -5.23 -12.28 6.38
N ARG A 174 -6.24 -11.89 7.18
CA ARG A 174 -6.47 -12.45 8.53
C ARG A 174 -6.70 -13.95 8.46
N ALA A 175 -7.58 -14.40 7.56
CA ALA A 175 -7.84 -15.82 7.36
C ALA A 175 -6.56 -16.61 6.99
N ALA A 176 -5.65 -16.03 6.21
CA ALA A 176 -4.38 -16.65 5.86
C ALA A 176 -3.42 -16.82 7.06
N PHE A 177 -3.56 -16.00 8.11
CA PHE A 177 -2.83 -16.19 9.36
C PHE A 177 -3.52 -17.12 10.34
N ASP A 178 -4.85 -17.06 10.43
CA ASP A 178 -5.63 -17.83 11.39
C ASP A 178 -5.75 -19.30 11.00
N ASN A 179 -5.92 -19.59 9.72
CA ASN A 179 -6.10 -20.96 9.22
C ASN A 179 -4.74 -21.67 9.04
N ASP A 180 -4.73 -22.98 9.18
CA ASP A 180 -3.59 -23.80 8.85
C ASP A 180 -3.38 -23.87 7.33
N MET A 181 -2.10 -23.92 6.93
CA MET A 181 -1.74 -24.10 5.52
C MET A 181 -2.02 -25.52 5.05
N THR A 182 -2.58 -25.64 3.87
CA THR A 182 -2.73 -26.93 3.18
C THR A 182 -1.37 -27.50 2.76
N PRO A 183 -1.25 -28.83 2.53
CA PRO A 183 0.00 -29.43 2.04
C PRO A 183 0.53 -28.80 0.75
N ASP A 184 -0.35 -28.40 -0.18
CA ASP A 184 0.03 -27.76 -1.43
C ASP A 184 0.54 -26.33 -1.21
N GLU A 185 -0.07 -25.58 -0.27
CA GLU A 185 0.40 -24.26 0.14
C GLU A 185 1.76 -24.34 0.84
N ILE A 186 1.96 -25.31 1.73
CA ILE A 186 3.27 -25.55 2.36
C ILE A 186 4.33 -25.83 1.31
N LYS A 187 4.04 -26.69 0.34
CA LYS A 187 4.96 -27.04 -0.76
C LYS A 187 5.30 -25.81 -1.62
N THR A 188 4.33 -24.93 -1.89
CA THR A 188 4.49 -23.81 -2.82
C THR A 188 5.06 -22.57 -2.12
N TYR A 189 4.60 -22.27 -0.92
CA TYR A 189 4.88 -21.01 -0.22
C TYR A 189 5.73 -21.17 1.03
N SER A 190 5.87 -22.37 1.56
CA SER A 190 6.62 -22.77 2.76
C SER A 190 6.06 -22.22 4.08
N ILE A 191 5.66 -20.95 4.12
CA ILE A 191 5.20 -20.26 5.34
C ILE A 191 4.02 -19.31 5.05
N LYS A 192 3.20 -19.05 6.09
CA LYS A 192 1.99 -18.18 6.00
C LYS A 192 2.28 -16.79 5.44
N ASN A 193 3.41 -16.18 5.79
CA ASN A 193 3.77 -14.84 5.31
C ASN A 193 3.99 -14.78 3.78
N ARG A 194 4.16 -15.92 3.12
CA ARG A 194 4.33 -16.03 1.66
C ARG A 194 3.05 -16.40 0.93
N LEU A 195 1.94 -16.64 1.65
CA LEU A 195 0.64 -16.86 1.04
C LEU A 195 0.22 -15.65 0.20
N PRO A 196 -0.47 -15.86 -0.93
CA PRO A 196 -0.87 -14.79 -1.83
C PRO A 196 -1.59 -13.64 -1.15
N ALA A 197 -2.53 -13.91 -0.23
CA ALA A 197 -3.26 -12.88 0.51
C ALA A 197 -2.30 -11.95 1.29
N ASN A 198 -1.27 -12.49 1.93
CA ASN A 198 -0.30 -11.72 2.70
C ASN A 198 0.63 -10.89 1.80
N VAL A 199 1.14 -11.50 0.73
CA VAL A 199 2.05 -10.81 -0.21
C VAL A 199 1.32 -9.72 -0.98
N VAL A 200 0.13 -10.00 -1.52
CA VAL A 200 -0.69 -9.02 -2.25
C VAL A 200 -1.06 -7.85 -1.33
N TYR A 201 -1.47 -8.12 -0.08
CA TYR A 201 -1.72 -7.05 0.89
C TYR A 201 -0.50 -6.15 1.08
N LYS A 202 0.68 -6.72 1.27
CA LYS A 202 1.93 -5.95 1.42
C LYS A 202 2.33 -5.19 0.16
N MET A 203 2.02 -5.71 -1.01
CA MET A 203 2.21 -4.97 -2.27
C MET A 203 1.25 -3.79 -2.37
N LEU A 204 -0.04 -3.98 -2.06
CA LEU A 204 -1.03 -2.88 -2.01
C LEU A 204 -0.64 -1.81 -0.98
N GLU A 205 -0.10 -2.21 0.18
CA GLU A 205 0.43 -1.29 1.19
C GLU A 205 1.63 -0.50 0.67
N LYS A 206 2.61 -1.18 0.08
CA LYS A 206 3.83 -0.59 -0.48
C LYS A 206 3.53 0.47 -1.54
N TYR A 207 2.54 0.23 -2.39
CA TYR A 207 2.15 1.13 -3.48
C TYR A 207 0.98 2.06 -3.09
N HIS A 208 0.72 2.22 -1.79
CA HIS A 208 -0.24 3.16 -1.21
C HIS A 208 -1.72 2.94 -1.54
N TYR A 209 -2.10 1.83 -2.19
CA TYR A 209 -3.50 1.49 -2.45
C TYR A 209 -4.31 1.37 -1.16
N LEU A 210 -3.75 0.73 -0.13
CA LEU A 210 -4.43 0.59 1.17
C LEU A 210 -4.71 1.94 1.85
N LYS A 211 -3.94 2.98 1.54
CA LYS A 211 -4.19 4.33 2.09
C LYS A 211 -5.52 4.88 1.59
N LEU A 212 -5.82 4.74 0.29
CA LEU A 212 -7.11 5.11 -0.29
C LEU A 212 -8.25 4.31 0.33
N LEU A 213 -8.13 2.96 0.36
CA LEU A 213 -9.17 2.08 0.87
C LEU A 213 -9.51 2.36 2.34
N LYS A 214 -8.49 2.55 3.19
CA LYS A 214 -8.67 2.93 4.61
C LYS A 214 -9.30 4.30 4.77
N LYS A 215 -9.02 5.24 3.86
CA LYS A 215 -9.63 6.56 3.89
C LYS A 215 -11.11 6.49 3.53
N CYS A 216 -11.47 5.75 2.48
CA CYS A 216 -12.86 5.48 2.13
C CYS A 216 -13.62 4.85 3.30
N LYS A 217 -13.04 3.82 3.94
CA LYS A 217 -13.64 3.18 5.10
C LYS A 217 -13.90 4.16 6.24
N LYS A 218 -12.91 5.02 6.55
CA LYS A 218 -13.07 6.01 7.61
C LYS A 218 -14.24 6.96 7.35
N ILE A 219 -14.39 7.44 6.10
CA ILE A 219 -15.51 8.31 5.71
C ILE A 219 -16.85 7.61 5.96
N LEU A 220 -16.98 6.33 5.60
CA LEU A 220 -18.21 5.58 5.88
C LEU A 220 -18.45 5.33 7.37
N ASP A 221 -17.41 5.07 8.15
CA ASP A 221 -17.49 4.86 9.59
C ASP A 221 -17.89 6.14 10.34
N ASP A 222 -17.56 7.34 9.81
CA ASP A 222 -17.96 8.64 10.35
C ASP A 222 -19.46 8.98 10.06
N GLY A 223 -20.12 8.24 9.15
CA GLY A 223 -21.58 8.12 9.02
C GLY A 223 -22.24 8.99 7.94
N GLU A 224 -21.67 10.14 7.57
CA GLU A 224 -22.15 11.00 6.46
C GLU A 224 -20.97 11.43 5.60
N VAL A 225 -21.16 11.43 4.27
CA VAL A 225 -20.16 11.91 3.32
C VAL A 225 -20.32 13.43 3.19
N THR A 226 -19.41 14.17 3.81
CA THR A 226 -19.38 15.64 3.81
C THR A 226 -18.55 16.19 2.64
N ASP A 227 -18.80 17.46 2.27
CA ASP A 227 -18.01 18.14 1.23
C ASP A 227 -16.50 18.16 1.57
N ASP A 228 -16.14 18.35 2.85
CA ASP A 228 -14.75 18.31 3.32
C ASP A 228 -14.11 16.93 3.11
N GLU A 229 -14.87 15.86 3.29
CA GLU A 229 -14.41 14.48 3.06
C GLU A 229 -14.26 14.18 1.56
N ILE A 230 -15.21 14.64 0.74
CA ILE A 230 -15.12 14.57 -0.72
C ILE A 230 -13.87 15.31 -1.21
N ASP A 231 -13.66 16.54 -0.75
CA ASP A 231 -12.46 17.32 -1.08
C ASP A 231 -11.19 16.62 -0.68
N SER A 232 -11.20 15.98 0.46
CA SER A 232 -10.05 15.22 0.95
C SER A 232 -9.66 14.05 0.04
N LEU A 233 -10.61 13.47 -0.72
CA LEU A 233 -10.36 12.36 -1.65
C LEU A 233 -9.71 12.83 -2.95
N LYS A 234 -9.84 14.11 -3.34
CA LYS A 234 -9.16 14.70 -4.51
C LYS A 234 -7.63 14.60 -4.44
N TYR A 235 -7.09 14.68 -3.23
CA TYR A 235 -5.64 14.72 -2.96
C TYR A 235 -5.03 13.38 -2.54
N VAL A 236 -5.74 12.27 -2.75
CA VAL A 236 -5.15 10.93 -2.53
C VAL A 236 -4.21 10.62 -3.69
N ASP A 237 -2.94 10.69 -3.36
CA ASP A 237 -1.78 10.76 -4.24
C ASP A 237 -1.70 9.79 -5.41
N ASP A 238 -1.13 10.30 -6.50
CA ASP A 238 -0.72 9.58 -7.72
C ASP A 238 0.53 8.69 -7.56
N ALA A 239 1.05 8.50 -6.35
CA ALA A 239 2.14 7.55 -6.05
C ALA A 239 1.86 6.10 -6.53
N GLN A 240 0.62 5.85 -6.94
CA GLN A 240 0.15 4.60 -7.54
C GLN A 240 0.68 4.36 -8.97
N SER A 241 1.19 5.38 -9.66
CA SER A 241 1.78 5.22 -11.00
C SER A 241 3.01 4.31 -11.01
N GLU A 242 3.79 4.28 -9.92
CA GLU A 242 4.95 3.40 -9.78
C GLU A 242 4.55 1.92 -9.68
N ALA A 243 3.42 1.60 -9.06
CA ALA A 243 2.93 0.22 -8.95
C ALA A 243 2.59 -0.38 -10.31
N ARG A 244 2.02 0.43 -11.20
CA ARG A 244 1.64 0.01 -12.55
C ARG A 244 2.88 -0.32 -13.39
N VAL A 245 3.92 0.52 -13.31
CA VAL A 245 5.19 0.30 -13.99
C VAL A 245 5.90 -0.97 -13.49
N VAL A 246 5.87 -1.23 -12.19
CA VAL A 246 6.50 -2.43 -11.60
C VAL A 246 5.69 -3.69 -11.94
N GLY A 247 4.36 -3.63 -11.93
CA GLY A 247 3.49 -4.75 -12.33
C GLY A 247 3.71 -5.16 -13.78
N GLU A 248 3.84 -4.18 -14.66
CA GLU A 248 4.13 -4.37 -16.08
C GLU A 248 5.56 -4.90 -16.33
N ALA A 249 6.54 -4.42 -15.55
CA ALA A 249 7.95 -4.83 -15.69
C ALA A 249 8.27 -6.22 -15.13
N LEU A 250 7.49 -6.72 -14.17
CA LEU A 250 7.70 -8.03 -13.56
C LEU A 250 7.02 -9.19 -14.32
N ASN A 251 6.20 -8.90 -15.30
CA ASN A 251 5.65 -9.92 -16.18
C ASN A 251 6.75 -10.36 -17.17
N LYS A 252 7.52 -11.39 -16.81
CA LYS A 252 8.69 -11.88 -17.57
C LYS A 252 8.39 -12.29 -19.01
N ASP A 253 7.12 -12.50 -19.35
CA ASP A 253 6.68 -12.85 -20.70
C ASP A 253 6.21 -11.62 -21.49
N SER A 254 6.25 -10.42 -20.91
CA SER A 254 5.86 -9.20 -21.59
C SER A 254 7.07 -8.48 -22.19
N THR A 255 7.01 -8.24 -23.47
CA THR A 255 7.94 -7.34 -24.16
C THR A 255 7.63 -5.90 -23.74
N LEU A 256 8.65 -5.12 -23.39
CA LEU A 256 8.51 -3.70 -23.10
C LEU A 256 9.12 -2.87 -24.24
N VAL A 257 8.33 -2.03 -24.86
CA VAL A 257 8.80 -1.02 -25.80
C VAL A 257 8.94 0.31 -25.07
N PHE A 258 10.14 0.85 -25.00
CA PHE A 258 10.37 2.09 -24.29
C PHE A 258 11.12 3.12 -25.12
N ALA A 259 10.95 4.40 -24.78
CA ALA A 259 11.77 5.48 -25.27
C ALA A 259 12.19 6.39 -24.12
N PHE A 260 13.34 7.03 -24.31
CA PHE A 260 13.87 8.03 -23.39
C PHE A 260 14.21 9.29 -24.18
N GLY A 261 13.79 10.45 -23.68
CA GLY A 261 14.03 11.71 -24.36
C GLY A 261 14.00 12.93 -23.45
N ARG A 262 14.51 14.05 -23.92
CA ARG A 262 14.49 15.30 -23.14
C ARG A 262 13.11 15.95 -23.10
N PHE A 263 12.30 15.84 -24.15
CA PHE A 263 10.96 16.43 -24.28
C PHE A 263 10.86 17.90 -23.85
N ASN A 264 11.92 18.69 -24.12
CA ASN A 264 12.02 20.02 -23.56
C ASN A 264 12.59 21.02 -24.57
N PRO A 265 11.73 21.84 -25.18
CA PRO A 265 10.26 21.75 -25.14
C PRO A 265 9.76 20.54 -25.95
N PRO A 266 8.52 20.08 -25.69
CA PRO A 266 7.89 19.07 -26.52
C PRO A 266 7.76 19.55 -27.98
N THR A 267 8.03 18.68 -28.93
CA THR A 267 8.02 18.98 -30.38
C THR A 267 7.18 17.93 -31.12
N ILE A 268 6.84 18.22 -32.38
CA ILE A 268 6.19 17.26 -33.28
C ILE A 268 7.03 15.97 -33.41
N GLY A 269 8.36 16.07 -33.33
CA GLY A 269 9.24 14.89 -33.32
C GLY A 269 9.03 14.01 -32.10
N HIS A 270 8.81 14.59 -30.94
CA HIS A 270 8.48 13.85 -29.72
C HIS A 270 7.11 13.17 -29.81
N ALA A 271 6.10 13.84 -30.39
CA ALA A 271 4.80 13.23 -30.64
C ALA A 271 4.90 12.03 -31.59
N LYS A 272 5.72 12.14 -32.65
CA LYS A 272 6.01 11.01 -33.55
C LYS A 272 6.71 9.86 -32.85
N LEU A 273 7.66 10.14 -31.95
CA LEU A 273 8.34 9.12 -31.16
C LEU A 273 7.34 8.38 -30.23
N MET A 274 6.48 9.11 -29.53
CA MET A 274 5.45 8.52 -28.69
C MET A 274 4.50 7.63 -29.50
N SER A 275 4.02 8.14 -30.64
CA SER A 275 3.17 7.36 -31.55
C SER A 275 3.85 6.09 -32.05
N LYS A 276 5.16 6.14 -32.35
CA LYS A 276 5.94 4.99 -32.78
C LYS A 276 6.07 3.96 -31.66
N VAL A 277 6.38 4.38 -30.44
CA VAL A 277 6.45 3.51 -29.25
C VAL A 277 5.13 2.78 -29.04
N ILE A 278 3.99 3.50 -29.09
CA ILE A 278 2.66 2.91 -28.95
C ILE A 278 2.36 1.90 -30.07
N THR A 279 2.70 2.24 -31.31
CA THR A 279 2.49 1.36 -32.47
C THR A 279 3.31 0.08 -32.36
N GLU A 280 4.59 0.19 -32.04
CA GLU A 280 5.48 -0.96 -31.84
C GLU A 280 5.02 -1.84 -30.69
N ALA A 281 4.59 -1.24 -29.56
CA ALA A 281 4.05 -1.99 -28.43
C ALA A 281 2.80 -2.77 -28.82
N ARG A 282 1.87 -2.15 -29.55
CA ARG A 282 0.66 -2.82 -30.04
C ARG A 282 0.97 -3.98 -31.00
N SER A 283 1.91 -3.76 -31.93
CA SER A 283 2.31 -4.79 -32.91
C SER A 283 2.94 -6.00 -32.24
N ASN A 284 3.67 -5.81 -31.15
CA ASN A 284 4.36 -6.85 -30.41
C ASN A 284 3.56 -7.37 -29.20
N ARG A 285 2.30 -6.92 -28.98
CA ARG A 285 1.52 -7.18 -27.77
C ARG A 285 2.31 -6.87 -26.50
N ALA A 286 3.08 -5.78 -26.55
CA ALA A 286 4.01 -5.36 -25.53
C ALA A 286 3.48 -4.17 -24.72
N ASN A 287 3.97 -4.04 -23.52
CA ASN A 287 3.81 -2.81 -22.74
C ASN A 287 4.68 -1.69 -23.30
N HIS A 288 4.36 -0.44 -23.00
CA HIS A 288 5.16 0.68 -23.44
C HIS A 288 5.33 1.74 -22.35
N VAL A 289 6.45 2.44 -22.39
CA VAL A 289 6.74 3.55 -21.50
C VAL A 289 7.63 4.57 -22.19
N VAL A 290 7.39 5.84 -21.91
CA VAL A 290 8.24 6.95 -22.39
C VAL A 290 8.75 7.72 -21.17
N TYR A 291 10.07 7.79 -21.03
CA TYR A 291 10.72 8.50 -19.95
C TYR A 291 11.20 9.87 -20.39
N ALA A 292 10.79 10.90 -19.68
CA ALA A 292 11.36 12.23 -19.83
C ALA A 292 12.63 12.37 -19.00
N SER A 293 13.66 13.02 -19.58
CA SER A 293 14.87 13.36 -18.86
C SER A 293 14.58 14.33 -17.71
N ALA A 294 15.10 14.06 -16.53
CA ALA A 294 15.05 14.97 -15.40
C ALA A 294 16.03 16.16 -15.53
N SER A 295 16.95 16.12 -16.49
CA SER A 295 17.92 17.21 -16.68
C SER A 295 17.24 18.50 -17.13
N THR A 296 17.65 19.63 -16.55
CA THR A 296 17.18 20.97 -16.90
C THR A 296 18.38 21.90 -17.14
N ASP A 297 18.25 22.80 -18.09
CA ASP A 297 19.13 23.95 -18.27
C ASP A 297 18.35 25.13 -18.86
N SER A 298 18.76 26.34 -18.56
CA SER A 298 18.02 27.56 -18.92
C SER A 298 17.87 27.84 -20.43
N ARG A 299 18.62 27.18 -21.27
CA ARG A 299 18.64 27.45 -22.73
C ARG A 299 18.09 26.30 -23.57
N LYS A 300 18.51 25.06 -23.25
CA LYS A 300 18.20 23.89 -24.08
C LYS A 300 17.21 22.94 -23.48
N ASN A 301 16.93 23.04 -22.18
CA ASN A 301 16.09 22.13 -21.44
C ASN A 301 15.38 22.84 -20.25
N PRO A 302 14.61 23.92 -20.52
CA PRO A 302 14.11 24.82 -19.47
C PRO A 302 12.99 24.23 -18.60
N LEU A 303 12.26 23.21 -19.06
CA LEU A 303 11.16 22.62 -18.30
C LEU A 303 11.66 21.60 -17.29
N ASP A 304 11.06 21.60 -16.10
CA ASP A 304 11.27 20.55 -15.12
C ASP A 304 10.61 19.23 -15.54
N VAL A 305 10.90 18.13 -14.81
CA VAL A 305 10.43 16.79 -15.16
C VAL A 305 8.91 16.66 -15.07
N ASN A 306 8.25 17.42 -14.20
CA ASN A 306 6.79 17.36 -14.03
C ASN A 306 6.04 18.15 -15.11
N THR A 307 6.74 19.04 -15.82
CA THR A 307 6.18 19.87 -16.89
C THR A 307 6.43 19.26 -18.28
N LYS A 308 7.29 18.26 -18.38
CA LYS A 308 7.61 17.55 -19.64
C LYS A 308 6.58 16.49 -19.99
#